data_1c0565550722e0c4817cc857b4b75363
#
_entry.id   1c0565550722e0c4817cc857b4b75363
#
_cell.length_a   1.000
_cell.length_b   1.000
_cell.length_c   1.000
_cell.angle_alpha   90.00
_cell.angle_beta   90.00
_cell.angle_gamma   90.00
#
_symmetry.space_group_name_H-M   'P 1'
#
loop_
_entity.id
_entity.type
_entity.pdbx_description
1 polymer ?
#
loop_
_entity_poly.entity_id
_entity_poly.type
_entity_poly.pdbx_seq_one_letter_code
_entity_poly.pdbx_strand_id
1 'polypeptide(L)'
;MSLKIKITDVHARQILDSRGNPTVEVEVTAETETTGKKITARESVPSGASTGRFEAIELRDGDKDYFGLGVQKAVDHVNTKIREMLLGMNVLEQAKLDRAMVELDGTDNKGNLGANAILGVSLACAKTAAKALDMPLYRYLGGTNAKTLQVPMMNVINGGVHAKNTLDFQEFMIMPVGARGFSQALKMGAEVYHFLRQILNENGMSTAVGDEGGFAPDFKNTGEAFSYLSKAVEKAGYRVGEDIVYAMDAAASELYDEARGVYVFPGESKGNGEEQEIARSSEEMIAMYEELVQQFPIVSIEDGLFEDDWEGWQKLTKRLGDKVQLVGDDLFVTNPKRIQCGIKLGAANAVLVKVNQIGTVTESLNAIEMAKSAGYHTVISHRSGETEDAFIADLAVAVNAGQIKTGAPCRAERTSKYNQLLRIEEELAEDAVFVPEEITEKQKAEKMG
;
A
#
# COMPACT_ATOMS: atom_id res chain seq x y z
N MET A 1 -9.33 37.90 -9.47
CA MET A 1 -8.37 37.70 -8.35
C MET A 1 -8.31 36.24 -8.07
N SER A 2 -7.13 35.62 -8.05
CA SER A 2 -7.01 34.21 -7.61
C SER A 2 -7.27 34.13 -6.10
N LEU A 3 -8.02 33.12 -5.67
CA LEU A 3 -8.25 32.84 -4.26
C LEU A 3 -6.90 32.59 -3.58
N LYS A 4 -6.60 33.34 -2.53
CA LYS A 4 -5.39 33.15 -1.72
C LYS A 4 -5.75 32.76 -0.30
N ILE A 5 -5.21 31.63 0.11
CA ILE A 5 -5.36 31.07 1.45
C ILE A 5 -3.95 30.84 1.97
N LYS A 6 -3.47 31.73 2.84
CA LYS A 6 -2.08 31.75 3.28
C LYS A 6 -1.85 30.80 4.46
N ILE A 7 -0.80 30.05 4.39
CA ILE A 7 -0.29 29.26 5.54
C ILE A 7 0.13 30.24 6.63
N THR A 8 -0.44 30.11 7.81
CA THR A 8 -0.14 30.96 8.97
C THR A 8 0.60 30.19 10.05
N ASP A 9 0.51 28.86 10.06
CA ASP A 9 1.29 28.01 10.96
C ASP A 9 1.47 26.59 10.41
N VAL A 10 2.60 25.95 10.78
CA VAL A 10 2.90 24.56 10.55
C VAL A 10 3.47 24.02 11.84
N HIS A 11 2.86 22.97 12.39
CA HIS A 11 3.25 22.37 13.65
C HIS A 11 3.30 20.85 13.55
N ALA A 12 4.40 20.25 13.97
CA ALA A 12 4.55 18.81 14.05
C ALA A 12 4.70 18.31 15.47
N ARG A 13 4.30 17.08 15.70
CA ARG A 13 4.53 16.33 16.93
C ARG A 13 4.87 14.88 16.64
N GLN A 14 5.53 14.26 17.59
CA GLN A 14 5.71 12.82 17.60
C GLN A 14 4.45 12.16 18.17
N ILE A 15 3.95 11.15 17.45
CA ILE A 15 2.86 10.26 17.89
C ILE A 15 3.33 8.81 17.81
N LEU A 16 2.49 7.84 18.17
CA LEU A 16 2.79 6.41 18.02
C LEU A 16 2.01 5.82 16.84
N ASP A 17 2.68 4.96 16.07
CA ASP A 17 2.06 4.12 15.05
C ASP A 17 1.38 2.87 15.66
N SER A 18 0.75 2.05 14.84
CA SER A 18 0.05 0.81 15.24
C SER A 18 0.96 -0.25 15.87
N ARG A 19 2.27 -0.12 15.74
CA ARG A 19 3.29 -1.00 16.34
C ARG A 19 3.84 -0.42 17.64
N GLY A 20 3.40 0.78 18.04
CA GLY A 20 3.94 1.51 19.20
C GLY A 20 5.27 2.21 18.92
N ASN A 21 5.67 2.35 17.66
CA ASN A 21 6.84 3.10 17.26
C ASN A 21 6.49 4.56 16.99
N PRO A 22 7.41 5.50 17.29
CA PRO A 22 7.21 6.90 16.96
C PRO A 22 7.02 7.15 15.46
N THR A 23 6.12 8.07 15.14
CA THR A 23 5.96 8.65 13.80
C THR A 23 5.58 10.12 13.88
N VAL A 24 5.55 10.80 12.73
CA VAL A 24 5.31 12.24 12.63
C VAL A 24 3.83 12.50 12.34
N GLU A 25 3.20 13.38 13.13
CA GLU A 25 1.93 14.02 12.80
C GLU A 25 2.18 15.50 12.56
N VAL A 26 1.64 16.04 11.46
CA VAL A 26 1.76 17.46 11.10
C VAL A 26 0.39 18.11 11.03
N GLU A 27 0.31 19.30 11.57
CA GLU A 27 -0.84 20.19 11.55
C GLU A 27 -0.51 21.45 10.76
N VAL A 28 -1.31 21.79 9.75
CA VAL A 28 -1.16 23.02 8.96
C VAL A 28 -2.37 23.91 9.19
N THR A 29 -2.11 25.17 9.55
CA THR A 29 -3.14 26.21 9.66
C THR A 29 -2.98 27.21 8.53
N ALA A 30 -4.06 27.51 7.84
CA ALA A 30 -4.12 28.52 6.79
C ALA A 30 -5.27 29.50 7.04
N GLU A 31 -5.15 30.71 6.50
CA GLU A 31 -6.13 31.78 6.69
C GLU A 31 -6.55 32.38 5.34
N THR A 32 -7.85 32.55 5.14
CA THR A 32 -8.42 33.18 3.94
C THR A 32 -8.20 34.70 3.99
N GLU A 33 -7.56 35.27 2.97
CA GLU A 33 -7.30 36.72 2.93
C GLU A 33 -8.58 37.58 2.98
N THR A 34 -9.70 37.06 2.45
CA THR A 34 -10.96 37.83 2.35
C THR A 34 -11.76 37.87 3.63
N THR A 35 -11.73 36.80 4.43
CA THR A 35 -12.60 36.66 5.62
C THR A 35 -11.83 36.55 6.93
N GLY A 36 -10.52 36.35 6.89
CA GLY A 36 -9.72 36.04 8.07
C GLY A 36 -10.06 34.69 8.73
N LYS A 37 -10.83 33.84 8.05
CA LYS A 37 -11.18 32.52 8.58
C LYS A 37 -9.96 31.63 8.62
N LYS A 38 -9.63 31.10 9.80
CA LYS A 38 -8.57 30.11 9.99
C LYS A 38 -9.12 28.69 9.79
N ILE A 39 -8.37 27.90 9.04
CA ILE A 39 -8.66 26.50 8.74
C ILE A 39 -7.42 25.69 9.15
N THR A 40 -7.64 24.65 9.94
CA THR A 40 -6.57 23.72 10.36
C THR A 40 -6.95 22.30 9.99
N ALA A 41 -6.00 21.58 9.43
CA ALA A 41 -6.06 20.13 9.26
C ALA A 41 -4.75 19.49 9.65
N ARG A 42 -4.79 18.19 9.93
CA ARG A 42 -3.63 17.38 10.30
C ARG A 42 -3.63 16.05 9.59
N GLU A 43 -2.44 15.50 9.42
CA GLU A 43 -2.19 14.17 8.85
C GLU A 43 -0.98 13.53 9.52
N SER A 44 -0.95 12.20 9.49
CA SER A 44 0.10 11.40 10.10
C SER A 44 0.83 10.58 9.03
N VAL A 45 2.10 10.31 9.25
CA VAL A 45 2.96 9.61 8.30
C VAL A 45 3.03 8.13 8.65
N PRO A 46 2.74 7.19 7.71
CA PRO A 46 2.93 5.77 7.93
C PRO A 46 4.42 5.38 7.87
N SER A 47 4.76 4.21 8.44
CA SER A 47 6.13 3.70 8.50
C SER A 47 6.20 2.22 8.13
N GLY A 48 7.17 1.80 7.31
CA GLY A 48 7.38 0.40 6.93
C GLY A 48 8.07 -0.46 7.99
N ALA A 49 7.88 -1.78 7.95
CA ALA A 49 8.70 -2.74 8.67
C ALA A 49 9.88 -3.17 7.80
N SER A 50 9.62 -3.55 6.54
CA SER A 50 10.61 -3.69 5.48
C SER A 50 10.69 -2.38 4.70
N THR A 51 11.87 -2.03 4.19
CA THR A 51 12.08 -0.83 3.37
C THR A 51 12.94 -1.19 2.18
N GLY A 52 12.46 -0.91 0.96
CA GLY A 52 13.22 -1.06 -0.25
C GLY A 52 14.46 -0.14 -0.26
N ARG A 53 15.55 -0.59 -0.85
CA ARG A 53 16.85 0.14 -0.87
C ARG A 53 16.77 1.54 -1.46
N PHE A 54 15.77 1.80 -2.30
CA PHE A 54 15.62 3.04 -3.06
C PHE A 54 14.50 3.94 -2.52
N GLU A 55 13.92 3.61 -1.36
CA GLU A 55 12.95 4.48 -0.71
C GLU A 55 13.58 5.80 -0.25
N ALA A 56 12.77 6.84 -0.19
CA ALA A 56 13.15 8.09 0.47
C ALA A 56 13.38 7.86 1.97
N ILE A 57 14.33 8.60 2.55
CA ILE A 57 14.81 8.36 3.91
C ILE A 57 13.78 8.78 4.96
N GLU A 58 13.29 7.80 5.72
CA GLU A 58 12.60 8.07 6.98
C GLU A 58 13.63 8.48 8.04
N LEU A 59 13.63 9.75 8.43
CA LEU A 59 14.60 10.28 9.38
C LEU A 59 14.26 9.81 10.80
N ARG A 60 15.16 9.03 11.39
CA ARG A 60 15.13 8.55 12.78
C ARG A 60 16.20 9.21 13.62
N ASP A 61 15.96 9.34 14.92
CA ASP A 61 16.88 10.04 15.83
C ASP A 61 18.17 9.25 16.06
N GLY A 62 18.11 7.93 16.10
CA GLY A 62 19.27 7.06 16.28
C GLY A 62 19.91 7.15 17.68
N ASP A 63 19.21 7.73 18.64
CA ASP A 63 19.63 7.87 20.03
C ASP A 63 19.13 6.71 20.92
N LYS A 64 19.09 6.88 22.24
CA LYS A 64 18.62 5.84 23.16
C LYS A 64 17.10 5.78 23.29
N ASP A 65 16.42 6.88 23.02
CA ASP A 65 14.98 6.97 23.18
C ASP A 65 14.28 6.15 22.10
N TYR A 66 13.22 5.45 22.48
CA TYR A 66 12.50 4.56 21.57
C TYR A 66 13.41 3.59 20.80
N PHE A 67 14.51 3.14 21.42
CA PHE A 67 15.48 2.23 20.80
C PHE A 67 16.10 2.76 19.49
N GLY A 68 16.23 4.08 19.35
CA GLY A 68 16.73 4.76 18.16
C GLY A 68 15.66 5.11 17.12
N LEU A 69 14.41 4.72 17.37
CA LEU A 69 13.29 4.92 16.44
C LEU A 69 12.56 6.26 16.62
N GLY A 70 13.01 7.14 17.53
CA GLY A 70 12.48 8.48 17.71
C GLY A 70 12.47 9.29 16.42
N VAL A 71 11.57 10.28 16.30
CA VAL A 71 11.42 11.16 15.11
C VAL A 71 11.52 12.65 15.48
N GLN A 72 12.12 12.96 16.61
CA GLN A 72 12.22 14.34 17.09
C GLN A 72 12.99 15.24 16.13
N LYS A 73 14.04 14.74 15.47
CA LYS A 73 14.78 15.50 14.45
C LYS A 73 13.86 15.90 13.27
N ALA A 74 13.01 14.97 12.80
CA ALA A 74 12.05 15.26 11.74
C ALA A 74 11.01 16.29 12.22
N VAL A 75 10.49 16.14 13.43
CA VAL A 75 9.57 17.09 14.08
C VAL A 75 10.22 18.48 14.18
N ASP A 76 11.46 18.57 14.60
CA ASP A 76 12.20 19.84 14.72
C ASP A 76 12.41 20.51 13.35
N HIS A 77 12.69 19.72 12.29
CA HIS A 77 12.81 20.25 10.94
C HIS A 77 11.49 20.84 10.44
N VAL A 78 10.36 20.22 10.74
CA VAL A 78 9.03 20.76 10.43
C VAL A 78 8.79 22.07 11.18
N ASN A 79 9.00 22.06 12.49
CA ASN A 79 8.68 23.17 13.40
C ASN A 79 9.60 24.38 13.20
N THR A 80 10.74 24.20 12.52
CA THR A 80 11.71 25.27 12.25
C THR A 80 11.85 25.58 10.75
N LYS A 81 12.69 24.84 10.05
CA LYS A 81 13.10 25.13 8.66
C LYS A 81 11.92 25.11 7.67
N ILE A 82 11.09 24.04 7.73
CA ILE A 82 9.97 23.90 6.79
C ILE A 82 8.88 24.93 7.12
N ARG A 83 8.55 25.09 8.41
CA ARG A 83 7.61 26.12 8.85
C ARG A 83 8.02 27.52 8.38
N GLU A 84 9.25 27.95 8.64
CA GLU A 84 9.75 29.26 8.25
C GLU A 84 9.61 29.50 6.74
N MET A 85 9.94 28.52 5.92
CA MET A 85 9.88 28.59 4.46
C MET A 85 8.43 28.66 3.95
N LEU A 86 7.47 27.94 4.56
CA LEU A 86 6.10 27.85 4.07
C LEU A 86 5.18 29.00 4.54
N LEU A 87 5.52 29.73 5.61
CA LEU A 87 4.71 30.84 6.11
C LEU A 87 4.43 31.87 5.02
N GLY A 88 3.13 32.20 4.85
CA GLY A 88 2.66 33.16 3.83
C GLY A 88 2.47 32.56 2.43
N MET A 89 2.92 31.33 2.15
CA MET A 89 2.64 30.65 0.89
C MET A 89 1.15 30.29 0.79
N ASN A 90 0.64 30.15 -0.43
CA ASN A 90 -0.75 29.77 -0.67
C ASN A 90 -0.90 28.24 -0.55
N VAL A 91 -1.73 27.76 0.39
CA VAL A 91 -1.93 26.33 0.63
C VAL A 91 -2.55 25.58 -0.56
N LEU A 92 -3.16 26.30 -1.52
CA LEU A 92 -3.73 25.71 -2.73
C LEU A 92 -2.66 25.36 -3.80
N GLU A 93 -1.40 25.79 -3.62
CA GLU A 93 -0.33 25.58 -4.59
C GLU A 93 0.51 24.32 -4.25
N GLN A 94 -0.15 23.15 -4.12
CA GLN A 94 0.48 21.89 -3.66
C GLN A 94 1.83 21.61 -4.31
N ALA A 95 1.90 21.61 -5.65
CA ALA A 95 3.14 21.31 -6.38
C ALA A 95 4.27 22.30 -6.09
N LYS A 96 3.94 23.55 -5.76
CA LYS A 96 4.92 24.57 -5.41
C LYS A 96 5.43 24.40 -3.98
N LEU A 97 4.53 24.03 -3.06
CA LEU A 97 4.87 23.73 -1.66
C LEU A 97 5.79 22.50 -1.59
N ASP A 98 5.41 21.43 -2.27
CA ASP A 98 6.19 20.18 -2.31
C ASP A 98 7.57 20.41 -2.92
N ARG A 99 7.64 21.11 -4.05
CA ARG A 99 8.91 21.45 -4.70
C ARG A 99 9.81 22.28 -3.78
N ALA A 100 9.27 23.27 -3.09
CA ALA A 100 10.05 24.11 -2.17
C ALA A 100 10.65 23.28 -1.03
N MET A 101 9.92 22.30 -0.49
CA MET A 101 10.42 21.38 0.55
C MET A 101 11.52 20.46 0.01
N VAL A 102 11.35 19.91 -1.21
CA VAL A 102 12.36 19.04 -1.85
C VAL A 102 13.64 19.84 -2.15
N GLU A 103 13.51 21.08 -2.65
CA GLU A 103 14.64 21.99 -2.90
C GLU A 103 15.35 22.38 -1.59
N LEU A 104 14.61 22.57 -0.49
CA LEU A 104 15.16 22.86 0.83
C LEU A 104 15.93 21.65 1.40
N ASP A 105 15.50 20.43 1.14
CA ASP A 105 16.23 19.23 1.50
C ASP A 105 17.53 19.10 0.69
N GLY A 106 17.45 19.27 -0.62
CA GLY A 106 18.58 19.29 -1.55
C GLY A 106 19.25 17.95 -1.80
N THR A 107 18.66 16.81 -1.33
CA THR A 107 19.15 15.46 -1.62
C THR A 107 18.14 14.67 -2.48
N ASP A 108 18.63 13.68 -3.22
CA ASP A 108 17.77 12.86 -4.10
C ASP A 108 16.75 12.01 -3.30
N ASN A 109 17.09 11.65 -2.06
CA ASN A 109 16.33 10.74 -1.19
C ASN A 109 15.75 11.42 0.06
N LYS A 110 15.72 12.76 0.11
CA LYS A 110 15.18 13.53 1.24
C LYS A 110 15.87 13.25 2.59
N GLY A 111 17.16 12.94 2.54
CA GLY A 111 17.94 12.53 3.71
C GLY A 111 18.27 13.65 4.69
N ASN A 112 18.24 14.93 4.28
CA ASN A 112 18.59 16.06 5.14
C ASN A 112 17.45 16.48 6.08
N LEU A 113 16.22 16.55 5.58
CA LEU A 113 15.03 16.92 6.36
C LEU A 113 14.28 15.70 6.86
N GLY A 114 14.32 14.62 6.11
CA GLY A 114 13.55 13.41 6.30
C GLY A 114 12.29 13.38 5.42
N ALA A 115 12.09 12.29 4.68
CA ALA A 115 10.87 12.09 3.89
C ALA A 115 9.61 12.12 4.76
N ASN A 116 9.68 11.63 5.99
CA ASN A 116 8.59 11.69 6.97
C ASN A 116 8.22 13.13 7.36
N ALA A 117 9.19 14.02 7.54
CA ALA A 117 8.95 15.44 7.79
C ALA A 117 8.26 16.10 6.59
N ILE A 118 8.81 15.90 5.39
CA ILE A 118 8.29 16.49 4.14
C ILE A 118 6.90 15.96 3.82
N LEU A 119 6.68 14.65 3.90
CA LEU A 119 5.40 14.03 3.60
C LEU A 119 4.31 14.50 4.56
N GLY A 120 4.57 14.53 5.87
CA GLY A 120 3.60 14.98 6.85
C GLY A 120 3.06 16.37 6.53
N VAL A 121 3.94 17.29 6.14
CA VAL A 121 3.55 18.65 5.71
C VAL A 121 2.78 18.62 4.40
N SER A 122 3.24 17.85 3.41
CA SER A 122 2.59 17.73 2.10
C SER A 122 1.14 17.21 2.23
N LEU A 123 0.92 16.15 3.02
CA LEU A 123 -0.41 15.59 3.30
C LEU A 123 -1.31 16.60 4.02
N ALA A 124 -0.80 17.23 5.10
CA ALA A 124 -1.55 18.20 5.86
C ALA A 124 -1.91 19.46 5.04
N CYS A 125 -1.04 19.91 4.14
CA CYS A 125 -1.34 21.00 3.19
C CYS A 125 -2.50 20.62 2.27
N ALA A 126 -2.48 19.43 1.66
CA ALA A 126 -3.55 18.95 0.79
C ALA A 126 -4.91 18.92 1.51
N LYS A 127 -4.93 18.37 2.72
CA LYS A 127 -6.16 18.31 3.53
C LYS A 127 -6.64 19.69 3.99
N THR A 128 -5.72 20.59 4.36
CA THR A 128 -6.05 21.96 4.73
C THR A 128 -6.64 22.73 3.54
N ALA A 129 -6.07 22.53 2.35
CA ALA A 129 -6.57 23.11 1.11
C ALA A 129 -7.98 22.62 0.76
N ALA A 130 -8.22 21.31 0.82
CA ALA A 130 -9.53 20.72 0.60
C ALA A 130 -10.58 21.29 1.57
N LYS A 131 -10.25 21.31 2.88
CA LYS A 131 -11.12 21.87 3.93
C LYS A 131 -11.37 23.37 3.76
N ALA A 132 -10.40 24.11 3.26
CA ALA A 132 -10.52 25.54 3.01
C ALA A 132 -11.45 25.87 1.82
N LEU A 133 -11.58 24.92 0.88
CA LEU A 133 -12.49 25.00 -0.26
C LEU A 133 -13.85 24.36 0.04
N ASP A 134 -14.05 23.83 1.25
CA ASP A 134 -15.24 23.06 1.65
C ASP A 134 -15.49 21.87 0.70
N MET A 135 -14.43 21.18 0.36
CA MET A 135 -14.42 20.02 -0.53
C MET A 135 -13.93 18.77 0.19
N PRO A 136 -14.49 17.57 -0.10
CA PRO A 136 -13.88 16.31 0.28
C PRO A 136 -12.48 16.17 -0.31
N LEU A 137 -11.57 15.51 0.43
CA LEU A 137 -10.17 15.40 -0.01
C LEU A 137 -10.04 14.67 -1.35
N TYR A 138 -10.78 13.59 -1.57
CA TYR A 138 -10.74 12.85 -2.83
C TYR A 138 -11.15 13.73 -4.04
N ARG A 139 -12.13 14.63 -3.86
CA ARG A 139 -12.54 15.57 -4.92
C ARG A 139 -11.53 16.69 -5.13
N TYR A 140 -10.91 17.17 -4.07
CA TYR A 140 -9.86 18.18 -4.17
C TYR A 140 -8.66 17.66 -4.99
N LEU A 141 -8.22 16.42 -4.70
CA LEU A 141 -7.09 15.80 -5.38
C LEU A 141 -7.41 15.32 -6.80
N GLY A 142 -8.59 14.72 -7.00
CA GLY A 142 -8.94 14.01 -8.25
C GLY A 142 -9.92 14.76 -9.15
N GLY A 143 -10.47 15.88 -8.69
CA GLY A 143 -11.43 16.67 -9.46
C GLY A 143 -12.79 15.99 -9.60
N THR A 144 -13.56 16.42 -10.62
CA THR A 144 -14.96 16.00 -10.82
C THR A 144 -15.12 14.54 -11.25
N ASN A 145 -14.07 13.89 -11.74
CA ASN A 145 -14.12 12.50 -12.19
C ASN A 145 -13.64 11.50 -11.12
N ALA A 146 -13.33 11.94 -9.91
CA ALA A 146 -12.97 11.08 -8.78
C ALA A 146 -14.23 10.37 -8.25
N LYS A 147 -14.43 9.09 -8.64
CA LYS A 147 -15.67 8.34 -8.34
C LYS A 147 -15.51 6.82 -8.31
N THR A 148 -14.32 6.29 -8.64
CA THR A 148 -14.10 4.84 -8.65
C THR A 148 -13.77 4.34 -7.25
N LEU A 149 -14.64 3.49 -6.71
CA LEU A 149 -14.43 2.76 -5.46
C LEU A 149 -13.50 1.57 -5.72
N GLN A 150 -12.72 1.23 -4.70
CA GLN A 150 -11.63 0.29 -4.81
C GLN A 150 -12.09 -1.15 -4.58
N VAL A 151 -11.60 -2.11 -5.37
CA VAL A 151 -11.62 -3.52 -4.96
C VAL A 151 -10.55 -3.69 -3.88
N PRO A 152 -10.94 -4.08 -2.65
CA PRO A 152 -9.97 -4.22 -1.57
C PRO A 152 -9.17 -5.52 -1.73
N MET A 153 -7.84 -5.41 -1.63
CA MET A 153 -6.90 -6.51 -1.48
C MET A 153 -6.67 -6.71 0.03
N MET A 154 -7.44 -7.61 0.64
CA MET A 154 -7.45 -7.79 2.10
C MET A 154 -6.45 -8.87 2.52
N ASN A 155 -5.37 -8.47 3.19
CA ASN A 155 -4.38 -9.38 3.73
C ASN A 155 -4.93 -10.13 4.95
N VAL A 156 -5.35 -11.39 4.77
CA VAL A 156 -6.02 -12.19 5.81
C VAL A 156 -5.14 -13.29 6.41
N ILE A 157 -3.99 -13.60 5.78
CA ILE A 157 -2.95 -14.48 6.34
C ILE A 157 -1.59 -13.79 6.14
N ASN A 158 -0.83 -13.70 7.21
CA ASN A 158 0.52 -13.14 7.24
C ASN A 158 1.57 -14.25 7.36
N GLY A 159 2.69 -14.06 6.65
CA GLY A 159 3.91 -14.85 6.78
C GLY A 159 5.16 -13.97 6.65
N GLY A 160 6.28 -14.53 6.24
CA GLY A 160 7.53 -13.80 6.04
C GLY A 160 7.94 -12.97 7.25
N VAL A 161 8.38 -11.75 7.00
CA VAL A 161 8.79 -10.81 8.08
C VAL A 161 7.62 -10.27 8.90
N HIS A 162 6.37 -10.38 8.40
CA HIS A 162 5.17 -9.92 9.10
C HIS A 162 4.65 -10.89 10.17
N ALA A 163 5.17 -12.14 10.22
CA ALA A 163 4.74 -13.13 11.20
C ALA A 163 5.84 -14.14 11.53
N LYS A 164 5.89 -14.60 12.79
CA LYS A 164 6.81 -15.67 13.21
C LYS A 164 6.14 -17.04 13.02
N ASN A 165 5.99 -17.47 11.78
CA ASN A 165 5.43 -18.76 11.40
C ASN A 165 6.27 -19.44 10.31
N THR A 166 5.74 -20.50 9.68
CA THR A 166 6.40 -21.29 8.65
C THR A 166 6.11 -20.84 7.21
N LEU A 167 5.39 -19.74 7.01
CA LEU A 167 5.15 -19.20 5.67
C LEU A 167 6.30 -18.28 5.26
N ASP A 168 6.93 -18.57 4.13
CA ASP A 168 8.00 -17.75 3.58
C ASP A 168 7.46 -16.50 2.87
N PHE A 169 6.33 -16.61 2.16
CA PHE A 169 5.68 -15.46 1.54
C PHE A 169 4.92 -14.60 2.55
N GLN A 170 4.94 -13.30 2.32
CA GLN A 170 4.59 -12.30 3.33
C GLN A 170 3.09 -12.13 3.51
N GLU A 171 2.29 -12.16 2.41
CA GLU A 171 0.86 -11.86 2.49
C GLU A 171 0.03 -12.74 1.56
N PHE A 172 -1.13 -13.16 2.07
CA PHE A 172 -2.15 -13.89 1.34
C PHE A 172 -3.46 -13.12 1.43
N MET A 173 -3.91 -12.62 0.29
CA MET A 173 -5.00 -11.67 0.21
C MET A 173 -6.22 -12.27 -0.49
N ILE A 174 -7.40 -11.82 -0.06
CA ILE A 174 -8.67 -12.05 -0.74
C ILE A 174 -9.14 -10.76 -1.41
N MET A 175 -9.77 -10.90 -2.58
CA MET A 175 -10.33 -9.80 -3.37
C MET A 175 -11.78 -10.12 -3.73
N PRO A 176 -12.78 -9.40 -3.17
CA PRO A 176 -14.20 -9.63 -3.40
C PRO A 176 -14.67 -9.03 -4.75
N VAL A 177 -14.35 -9.72 -5.84
CA VAL A 177 -14.65 -9.26 -7.22
C VAL A 177 -16.11 -9.52 -7.66
N GLY A 178 -16.85 -10.40 -6.97
CA GLY A 178 -18.27 -10.66 -7.23
C GLY A 178 -19.21 -9.62 -6.62
N ALA A 179 -18.69 -8.62 -5.91
CA ALA A 179 -19.47 -7.55 -5.30
C ALA A 179 -19.97 -6.54 -6.35
N ARG A 180 -21.09 -5.87 -6.06
CA ARG A 180 -21.70 -4.83 -6.90
C ARG A 180 -21.34 -3.41 -6.46
N GLY A 181 -20.65 -3.27 -5.33
CA GLY A 181 -20.22 -2.01 -4.73
C GLY A 181 -19.27 -2.28 -3.56
N PHE A 182 -18.68 -1.22 -3.05
CA PHE A 182 -17.65 -1.33 -2.00
C PHE A 182 -18.20 -1.88 -0.68
N SER A 183 -19.38 -1.44 -0.25
CA SER A 183 -20.03 -1.93 0.98
C SER A 183 -20.26 -3.45 0.95
N GLN A 184 -20.66 -3.99 -0.20
CA GLN A 184 -20.81 -5.43 -0.38
C GLN A 184 -19.45 -6.14 -0.39
N ALA A 185 -18.43 -5.57 -1.05
CA ALA A 185 -17.08 -6.12 -1.04
C ALA A 185 -16.49 -6.21 0.37
N LEU A 186 -16.66 -5.15 1.16
CA LEU A 186 -16.21 -5.13 2.55
C LEU A 186 -16.94 -6.17 3.40
N LYS A 187 -18.26 -6.32 3.23
CA LYS A 187 -19.05 -7.36 3.90
C LYS A 187 -18.51 -8.75 3.57
N MET A 188 -18.35 -9.06 2.27
CA MET A 188 -17.85 -10.36 1.83
C MET A 188 -16.48 -10.67 2.44
N GLY A 189 -15.56 -9.71 2.41
CA GLY A 189 -14.24 -9.87 3.00
C GLY A 189 -14.27 -10.10 4.51
N ALA A 190 -15.11 -9.36 5.25
CA ALA A 190 -15.27 -9.54 6.69
C ALA A 190 -15.87 -10.92 7.04
N GLU A 191 -16.86 -11.40 6.30
CA GLU A 191 -17.47 -12.72 6.49
C GLU A 191 -16.43 -13.82 6.23
N VAL A 192 -15.66 -13.78 5.15
CA VAL A 192 -14.59 -14.73 4.85
C VAL A 192 -13.53 -14.72 5.96
N TYR A 193 -13.12 -13.54 6.43
CA TYR A 193 -12.17 -13.41 7.53
C TYR A 193 -12.65 -14.08 8.82
N HIS A 194 -13.92 -13.91 9.18
CA HIS A 194 -14.50 -14.59 10.35
C HIS A 194 -14.58 -16.10 10.18
N PHE A 195 -14.96 -16.61 9.00
CA PHE A 195 -14.97 -18.05 8.74
C PHE A 195 -13.55 -18.64 8.71
N LEU A 196 -12.57 -17.90 8.17
CA LEU A 196 -11.16 -18.32 8.26
C LEU A 196 -10.73 -18.50 9.72
N ARG A 197 -11.04 -17.51 10.59
CA ARG A 197 -10.77 -17.62 12.05
C ARG A 197 -11.40 -18.86 12.66
N GLN A 198 -12.66 -19.15 12.29
CA GLN A 198 -13.36 -20.34 12.79
C GLN A 198 -12.67 -21.62 12.36
N ILE A 199 -12.31 -21.74 11.06
CA ILE A 199 -11.62 -22.92 10.51
C ILE A 199 -10.26 -23.13 11.18
N LEU A 200 -9.48 -22.06 11.37
CA LEU A 200 -8.19 -22.14 12.06
C LEU A 200 -8.36 -22.65 13.50
N ASN A 201 -9.33 -22.11 14.25
CA ASN A 201 -9.63 -22.58 15.61
C ASN A 201 -10.08 -24.05 15.65
N GLU A 202 -10.94 -24.49 14.72
CA GLU A 202 -11.42 -25.87 14.61
C GLU A 202 -10.27 -26.85 14.36
N ASN A 203 -9.18 -26.39 13.72
CA ASN A 203 -7.98 -27.18 13.46
C ASN A 203 -6.86 -26.97 14.50
N GLY A 204 -7.14 -26.25 15.60
CA GLY A 204 -6.17 -26.01 16.67
C GLY A 204 -5.01 -25.08 16.27
N MET A 205 -5.19 -24.29 15.21
CA MET A 205 -4.18 -23.37 14.68
C MET A 205 -4.28 -21.99 15.32
N SER A 206 -3.17 -21.24 15.30
CA SER A 206 -3.13 -19.88 15.85
C SER A 206 -4.08 -18.94 15.10
N THR A 207 -4.83 -18.14 15.85
CA THR A 207 -5.61 -17.00 15.35
C THR A 207 -5.08 -15.65 15.88
N ALA A 208 -3.83 -15.65 16.35
CA ALA A 208 -3.11 -14.40 16.58
C ALA A 208 -2.93 -13.67 15.25
N VAL A 209 -2.98 -12.34 15.28
CA VAL A 209 -2.88 -11.51 14.08
C VAL A 209 -1.52 -10.83 14.01
N GLY A 210 -1.01 -10.70 12.78
CA GLY A 210 0.17 -9.91 12.47
C GLY A 210 -0.10 -8.40 12.47
N ASP A 211 0.90 -7.63 12.06
CA ASP A 211 0.85 -6.16 12.05
C ASP A 211 -0.26 -5.60 11.17
N GLU A 212 -0.64 -6.32 10.12
CA GLU A 212 -1.67 -5.90 9.17
C GLU A 212 -3.05 -6.53 9.42
N GLY A 213 -3.21 -7.26 10.53
CA GLY A 213 -4.48 -7.84 10.96
C GLY A 213 -4.77 -9.24 10.38
N GLY A 214 -3.95 -9.77 9.48
CA GLY A 214 -4.04 -11.15 8.99
C GLY A 214 -3.64 -12.15 10.06
N PHE A 215 -4.21 -13.37 10.03
CA PHE A 215 -3.83 -14.45 10.93
C PHE A 215 -2.42 -14.97 10.61
N ALA A 216 -1.74 -15.49 11.60
CA ALA A 216 -0.37 -15.96 11.49
C ALA A 216 -0.22 -17.44 11.94
N PRO A 217 -0.96 -18.39 11.33
CA PRO A 217 -0.81 -19.81 11.64
C PRO A 217 0.43 -20.40 10.95
N ASP A 218 0.89 -21.55 11.46
CA ASP A 218 1.86 -22.37 10.76
C ASP A 218 1.16 -23.19 9.66
N PHE A 219 1.70 -23.13 8.44
CA PHE A 219 1.32 -23.96 7.30
C PHE A 219 2.53 -24.71 6.76
N LYS A 220 2.32 -25.82 6.07
CA LYS A 220 3.40 -26.61 5.48
C LYS A 220 4.05 -25.88 4.29
N ASN A 221 3.21 -25.20 3.50
CA ASN A 221 3.62 -24.48 2.30
C ASN A 221 2.55 -23.48 1.87
N THR A 222 2.87 -22.70 0.84
CA THR A 222 2.00 -21.69 0.21
C THR A 222 0.65 -22.25 -0.25
N GLY A 223 0.63 -23.44 -0.86
CA GLY A 223 -0.60 -24.05 -1.37
C GLY A 223 -1.59 -24.42 -0.26
N GLU A 224 -1.08 -24.83 0.92
CA GLU A 224 -1.94 -25.10 2.09
C GLU A 224 -2.64 -23.83 2.56
N ALA A 225 -1.95 -22.68 2.59
CA ALA A 225 -2.57 -21.39 2.95
C ALA A 225 -3.74 -21.03 2.00
N PHE A 226 -3.56 -21.13 0.69
CA PHE A 226 -4.64 -20.91 -0.28
C PHE A 226 -5.78 -21.95 -0.16
N SER A 227 -5.47 -23.18 0.20
CA SER A 227 -6.49 -24.21 0.45
C SER A 227 -7.37 -23.86 1.65
N TYR A 228 -6.80 -23.26 2.71
CA TYR A 228 -7.57 -22.76 3.85
C TYR A 228 -8.40 -21.53 3.50
N LEU A 229 -7.89 -20.63 2.65
CA LEU A 229 -8.68 -19.52 2.12
C LEU A 229 -9.88 -20.01 1.31
N SER A 230 -9.67 -21.02 0.44
CA SER A 230 -10.77 -21.60 -0.36
C SER A 230 -11.86 -22.18 0.54
N LYS A 231 -11.50 -22.94 1.57
CA LYS A 231 -12.46 -23.47 2.56
C LYS A 231 -13.22 -22.34 3.28
N ALA A 232 -12.54 -21.21 3.60
CA ALA A 232 -13.19 -20.08 4.26
C ALA A 232 -14.18 -19.37 3.34
N VAL A 233 -13.83 -19.18 2.07
CA VAL A 233 -14.70 -18.61 1.04
C VAL A 233 -15.95 -19.45 0.84
N GLU A 234 -15.80 -20.77 0.66
CA GLU A 234 -16.92 -21.71 0.49
C GLU A 234 -17.80 -21.77 1.74
N LYS A 235 -17.21 -21.80 2.95
CA LYS A 235 -17.95 -21.80 4.22
C LYS A 235 -18.72 -20.50 4.43
N ALA A 236 -18.24 -19.37 3.88
CA ALA A 236 -18.95 -18.10 3.86
C ALA A 236 -20.10 -18.05 2.83
N GLY A 237 -20.23 -19.08 1.99
CA GLY A 237 -21.27 -19.18 0.96
C GLY A 237 -20.93 -18.46 -0.35
N TYR A 238 -19.65 -18.15 -0.57
CA TYR A 238 -19.15 -17.52 -1.79
C TYR A 238 -18.44 -18.53 -2.69
N ARG A 239 -18.36 -18.20 -3.98
CA ARG A 239 -17.71 -19.02 -5.00
C ARG A 239 -16.27 -18.60 -5.19
N VAL A 240 -15.36 -19.56 -5.03
CA VAL A 240 -13.93 -19.37 -5.29
C VAL A 240 -13.71 -19.12 -6.78
N GLY A 241 -12.99 -18.07 -7.12
CA GLY A 241 -12.68 -17.70 -8.50
C GLY A 241 -13.78 -16.92 -9.24
N GLU A 242 -14.96 -16.74 -8.64
CA GLU A 242 -16.05 -15.94 -9.20
C GLU A 242 -16.43 -14.77 -8.28
N ASP A 243 -16.72 -15.07 -7.02
CA ASP A 243 -17.08 -14.04 -6.03
C ASP A 243 -15.83 -13.51 -5.30
N ILE A 244 -14.89 -14.40 -4.99
CA ILE A 244 -13.62 -14.11 -4.34
C ILE A 244 -12.47 -14.70 -5.17
N VAL A 245 -11.49 -13.88 -5.48
CA VAL A 245 -10.20 -14.28 -6.07
C VAL A 245 -9.07 -13.94 -5.09
N TYR A 246 -7.84 -14.37 -5.39
CA TYR A 246 -6.70 -14.23 -4.49
C TYR A 246 -5.65 -13.30 -5.06
N ALA A 247 -4.92 -12.65 -4.15
CA ALA A 247 -3.67 -11.99 -4.43
C ALA A 247 -2.63 -12.43 -3.39
N MET A 248 -1.37 -12.25 -3.71
CA MET A 248 -0.27 -12.53 -2.78
C MET A 248 0.84 -11.47 -2.91
N ASP A 249 1.55 -11.28 -1.82
CA ASP A 249 2.81 -10.56 -1.78
C ASP A 249 3.90 -11.55 -1.39
N ALA A 250 4.81 -11.81 -2.31
CA ALA A 250 5.91 -12.73 -2.08
C ALA A 250 7.05 -12.09 -1.28
N ALA A 251 7.20 -10.77 -1.35
CA ALA A 251 8.32 -10.02 -0.79
C ALA A 251 9.66 -10.72 -1.07
N ALA A 252 9.86 -11.13 -2.34
CA ALA A 252 10.91 -12.07 -2.70
C ALA A 252 12.34 -11.53 -2.45
N SER A 253 12.49 -10.20 -2.32
CA SER A 253 13.77 -9.60 -1.92
C SER A 253 14.25 -10.07 -0.55
N GLU A 254 13.32 -10.34 0.39
CA GLU A 254 13.61 -10.85 1.72
C GLU A 254 14.12 -12.32 1.70
N LEU A 255 13.79 -13.06 0.65
CA LEU A 255 14.20 -14.46 0.47
C LEU A 255 15.49 -14.58 -0.34
N TYR A 256 15.96 -13.50 -0.95
CA TYR A 256 17.06 -13.56 -1.93
C TYR A 256 18.43 -13.54 -1.27
N ASP A 257 19.20 -14.62 -1.47
CA ASP A 257 20.63 -14.71 -1.12
C ASP A 257 21.45 -14.17 -2.30
N GLU A 258 21.90 -12.92 -2.19
CA GLU A 258 22.69 -12.25 -3.22
C GLU A 258 24.01 -12.96 -3.53
N ALA A 259 24.63 -13.63 -2.55
CA ALA A 259 25.91 -14.31 -2.74
C ALA A 259 25.74 -15.59 -3.58
N ARG A 260 24.59 -16.24 -3.48
CA ARG A 260 24.28 -17.50 -4.18
C ARG A 260 23.42 -17.28 -5.42
N GLY A 261 22.74 -16.15 -5.53
CA GLY A 261 21.83 -15.85 -6.62
C GLY A 261 20.55 -16.72 -6.62
N VAL A 262 20.06 -17.08 -5.44
CA VAL A 262 18.87 -17.95 -5.25
C VAL A 262 17.97 -17.41 -4.17
N TYR A 263 16.70 -17.82 -4.21
CA TYR A 263 15.69 -17.55 -3.18
C TYR A 263 15.63 -18.72 -2.20
N VAL A 264 15.74 -18.44 -0.91
CA VAL A 264 15.81 -19.44 0.17
C VAL A 264 14.48 -19.52 0.91
N PHE A 265 14.00 -20.73 1.15
CA PHE A 265 12.70 -21.02 1.77
C PHE A 265 12.86 -21.77 3.10
N PRO A 266 13.26 -21.09 4.19
CA PRO A 266 13.48 -21.75 5.48
C PRO A 266 12.19 -22.24 6.12
N GLY A 267 11.07 -21.56 5.89
CA GLY A 267 9.77 -21.92 6.42
C GLY A 267 9.22 -23.19 5.76
N GLU A 268 9.29 -23.28 4.43
CA GLU A 268 8.88 -24.46 3.67
C GLU A 268 9.76 -25.65 4.00
N SER A 269 11.06 -25.47 4.11
CA SER A 269 12.00 -26.54 4.54
C SER A 269 11.61 -27.13 5.88
N LYS A 270 11.32 -26.25 6.86
CA LYS A 270 10.86 -26.66 8.19
C LYS A 270 9.47 -27.32 8.16
N GLY A 271 8.54 -26.76 7.38
CA GLY A 271 7.16 -27.28 7.25
C GLY A 271 7.09 -28.68 6.65
N ASN A 272 7.99 -28.96 5.71
CA ASN A 272 8.14 -30.30 5.08
C ASN A 272 9.00 -31.27 5.89
N GLY A 273 9.68 -30.82 6.95
CA GLY A 273 10.60 -31.64 7.74
C GLY A 273 11.86 -32.01 6.99
N GLU A 274 12.30 -31.16 6.06
CA GLU A 274 13.51 -31.38 5.27
C GLU A 274 14.76 -30.95 6.05
N GLU A 275 15.81 -31.78 6.03
CA GLU A 275 17.11 -31.46 6.62
C GLU A 275 17.92 -30.50 5.72
N GLN A 276 17.60 -30.46 4.42
CA GLN A 276 18.25 -29.58 3.46
C GLN A 276 17.39 -28.34 3.19
N GLU A 277 18.06 -27.23 3.05
CA GLU A 277 17.45 -25.95 2.72
C GLU A 277 16.85 -25.98 1.30
N ILE A 278 15.58 -25.63 1.17
CA ILE A 278 14.93 -25.42 -0.13
C ILE A 278 15.39 -24.07 -0.68
N ALA A 279 15.96 -24.09 -1.87
CA ALA A 279 16.39 -22.90 -2.59
C ALA A 279 15.93 -22.96 -4.03
N ARG A 280 15.56 -21.81 -4.61
CA ARG A 280 15.05 -21.68 -5.99
C ARG A 280 15.78 -20.59 -6.74
N SER A 281 16.08 -20.82 -8.01
CA SER A 281 16.48 -19.79 -8.97
C SER A 281 15.28 -18.94 -9.40
N SER A 282 15.52 -17.81 -10.07
CA SER A 282 14.42 -16.98 -10.63
C SER A 282 13.53 -17.78 -11.59
N GLU A 283 14.09 -18.70 -12.38
CA GLU A 283 13.31 -19.55 -13.29
C GLU A 283 12.40 -20.54 -12.54
N GLU A 284 12.90 -21.12 -11.44
CA GLU A 284 12.12 -22.02 -10.58
C GLU A 284 11.05 -21.25 -9.78
N MET A 285 11.31 -19.99 -9.39
CA MET A 285 10.30 -19.10 -8.83
C MET A 285 9.15 -18.86 -9.82
N ILE A 286 9.49 -18.54 -11.06
CA ILE A 286 8.49 -18.32 -12.13
C ILE A 286 7.65 -19.58 -12.35
N ALA A 287 8.29 -20.76 -12.43
CA ALA A 287 7.58 -22.03 -12.58
C ALA A 287 6.63 -22.32 -11.40
N MET A 288 7.07 -22.05 -10.18
CA MET A 288 6.22 -22.18 -8.99
C MET A 288 4.98 -21.24 -9.04
N TYR A 289 5.15 -20.00 -9.49
CA TYR A 289 4.00 -19.09 -9.65
C TYR A 289 3.05 -19.58 -10.73
N GLU A 290 3.54 -20.14 -11.84
CA GLU A 290 2.68 -20.75 -12.86
C GLU A 290 1.85 -21.90 -12.31
N GLU A 291 2.43 -22.77 -11.48
CA GLU A 291 1.72 -23.86 -10.81
C GLU A 291 0.66 -23.35 -9.83
N LEU A 292 0.99 -22.31 -9.03
CA LEU A 292 0.05 -21.72 -8.08
C LEU A 292 -1.14 -21.06 -8.79
N VAL A 293 -0.90 -20.32 -9.87
CA VAL A 293 -1.95 -19.67 -10.68
C VAL A 293 -2.85 -20.70 -11.39
N GLN A 294 -2.31 -21.88 -11.75
CA GLN A 294 -3.11 -22.98 -12.31
C GLN A 294 -4.00 -23.65 -11.24
N GLN A 295 -3.54 -23.74 -9.99
CA GLN A 295 -4.24 -24.42 -8.91
C GLN A 295 -5.27 -23.53 -8.21
N PHE A 296 -5.00 -22.25 -8.10
CA PHE A 296 -5.80 -21.27 -7.36
C PHE A 296 -6.13 -20.05 -8.22
N PRO A 297 -7.26 -19.38 -7.98
CA PRO A 297 -7.64 -18.18 -8.73
C PRO A 297 -6.85 -16.94 -8.28
N ILE A 298 -5.51 -17.02 -8.39
CA ILE A 298 -4.61 -15.92 -8.08
C ILE A 298 -4.61 -14.96 -9.28
N VAL A 299 -4.97 -13.71 -9.04
CA VAL A 299 -5.06 -12.64 -10.06
C VAL A 299 -3.96 -11.60 -9.92
N SER A 300 -3.23 -11.59 -8.80
CA SER A 300 -2.18 -10.61 -8.53
C SER A 300 -1.05 -11.21 -7.71
N ILE A 301 0.19 -10.94 -8.13
CA ILE A 301 1.43 -11.32 -7.44
C ILE A 301 2.27 -10.06 -7.29
N GLU A 302 2.57 -9.69 -6.05
CA GLU A 302 3.42 -8.57 -5.69
C GLU A 302 4.82 -9.06 -5.36
N ASP A 303 5.83 -8.32 -5.82
CA ASP A 303 7.26 -8.54 -5.59
C ASP A 303 7.69 -10.00 -5.72
N GLY A 304 7.30 -10.60 -6.88
CA GLY A 304 7.55 -12.00 -7.16
C GLY A 304 9.03 -12.36 -7.32
N LEU A 305 9.91 -11.38 -7.54
CA LEU A 305 11.35 -11.55 -7.68
C LEU A 305 12.10 -10.40 -7.00
N PHE A 306 13.41 -10.60 -6.78
CA PHE A 306 14.31 -9.60 -6.20
C PHE A 306 14.24 -8.25 -6.93
N GLU A 307 14.31 -7.15 -6.19
CA GLU A 307 14.08 -5.78 -6.66
C GLU A 307 15.04 -5.30 -7.75
N ASP A 308 16.21 -5.95 -7.91
CA ASP A 308 17.19 -5.65 -8.96
C ASP A 308 17.33 -6.78 -10.00
N ASP A 309 16.54 -7.85 -9.94
CA ASP A 309 16.50 -8.90 -10.96
C ASP A 309 15.64 -8.50 -12.18
N TRP A 310 16.03 -7.44 -12.85
CA TRP A 310 15.29 -6.92 -14.02
C TRP A 310 15.11 -7.96 -15.13
N GLU A 311 16.08 -8.84 -15.33
CA GLU A 311 16.01 -9.91 -16.35
C GLU A 311 14.97 -10.97 -15.96
N GLY A 312 14.96 -11.37 -14.70
CA GLY A 312 13.93 -12.25 -14.15
C GLY A 312 12.55 -11.64 -14.26
N TRP A 313 12.39 -10.36 -13.90
CA TRP A 313 11.12 -9.65 -14.02
C TRP A 313 10.59 -9.56 -15.45
N GLN A 314 11.46 -9.37 -16.46
CA GLN A 314 11.06 -9.43 -17.87
C GLN A 314 10.54 -10.82 -18.25
N LYS A 315 11.23 -11.90 -17.80
CA LYS A 315 10.79 -13.28 -18.03
C LYS A 315 9.46 -13.58 -17.35
N LEU A 316 9.32 -13.19 -16.07
CA LEU A 316 8.08 -13.33 -15.30
C LEU A 316 6.92 -12.63 -16.01
N THR A 317 7.12 -11.37 -16.43
CA THR A 317 6.10 -10.59 -17.13
C THR A 317 5.70 -11.22 -18.46
N LYS A 318 6.68 -11.73 -19.22
CA LYS A 318 6.39 -12.41 -20.48
C LYS A 318 5.57 -13.70 -20.30
N ARG A 319 5.77 -14.43 -19.20
CA ARG A 319 5.10 -15.73 -18.95
C ARG A 319 3.74 -15.59 -18.30
N LEU A 320 3.58 -14.63 -17.39
CA LEU A 320 2.38 -14.50 -16.54
C LEU A 320 1.65 -13.16 -16.70
N GLY A 321 2.27 -12.14 -17.30
CA GLY A 321 1.70 -10.80 -17.33
C GLY A 321 0.38 -10.65 -18.07
N ASP A 322 0.08 -11.56 -19.00
CA ASP A 322 -1.21 -11.61 -19.69
C ASP A 322 -2.32 -12.28 -18.85
N LYS A 323 -1.96 -13.01 -17.81
CA LYS A 323 -2.85 -13.81 -16.95
C LYS A 323 -3.10 -13.17 -15.61
N VAL A 324 -2.04 -12.60 -14.99
CA VAL A 324 -2.08 -12.02 -13.66
C VAL A 324 -1.50 -10.62 -13.65
N GLN A 325 -1.91 -9.84 -12.68
CA GLN A 325 -1.30 -8.57 -12.33
C GLN A 325 0.02 -8.85 -11.62
N LEU A 326 1.11 -8.28 -12.12
CA LEU A 326 2.44 -8.36 -11.53
C LEU A 326 2.78 -6.98 -10.96
N VAL A 327 2.74 -6.87 -9.64
CA VAL A 327 2.88 -5.61 -8.91
C VAL A 327 4.32 -5.44 -8.45
N GLY A 328 4.93 -4.29 -8.76
CA GLY A 328 6.21 -3.91 -8.18
C GLY A 328 6.00 -2.98 -6.99
N ASP A 329 6.42 -3.42 -5.79
CA ASP A 329 6.59 -2.62 -4.58
C ASP A 329 8.06 -2.20 -4.43
N ASP A 330 8.92 -3.08 -3.94
CA ASP A 330 10.36 -2.83 -3.82
C ASP A 330 11.02 -2.60 -5.19
N LEU A 331 10.51 -3.25 -6.24
CA LEU A 331 10.95 -3.02 -7.60
C LEU A 331 10.86 -1.55 -8.01
N PHE A 332 9.79 -0.84 -7.62
CA PHE A 332 9.52 0.53 -8.06
C PHE A 332 9.63 1.60 -6.96
N VAL A 333 9.39 1.24 -5.72
CA VAL A 333 9.38 2.12 -4.53
C VAL A 333 8.66 3.46 -4.79
N THR A 334 7.56 3.43 -5.54
CA THR A 334 6.79 4.63 -5.96
C THR A 334 7.67 5.68 -6.68
N ASN A 335 8.86 5.29 -7.16
CA ASN A 335 9.85 6.21 -7.75
C ASN A 335 9.69 6.29 -9.28
N PRO A 336 9.38 7.48 -9.85
CA PRO A 336 9.20 7.64 -11.30
C PRO A 336 10.40 7.16 -12.14
N LYS A 337 11.64 7.28 -11.63
CA LYS A 337 12.84 6.81 -12.34
C LYS A 337 12.84 5.29 -12.49
N ARG A 338 12.47 4.54 -11.42
CA ARG A 338 12.39 3.07 -11.45
C ARG A 338 11.17 2.59 -12.25
N ILE A 339 10.02 3.26 -12.10
CA ILE A 339 8.81 2.99 -12.90
C ILE A 339 9.12 3.15 -14.40
N GLN A 340 9.79 4.24 -14.78
CA GLN A 340 10.20 4.45 -16.18
C GLN A 340 11.14 3.35 -16.68
N CYS A 341 12.05 2.86 -15.83
CA CYS A 341 12.93 1.73 -16.15
C CYS A 341 12.10 0.48 -16.42
N GLY A 342 11.19 0.11 -15.53
CA GLY A 342 10.32 -1.06 -15.70
C GLY A 342 9.47 -0.98 -16.97
N ILE A 343 8.86 0.17 -17.24
CA ILE A 343 8.09 0.39 -18.48
C ILE A 343 8.96 0.14 -19.72
N LYS A 344 10.17 0.69 -19.75
CA LYS A 344 11.10 0.49 -20.88
C LYS A 344 11.54 -0.96 -21.07
N LEU A 345 11.68 -1.68 -19.98
CA LEU A 345 12.11 -3.08 -19.99
C LEU A 345 10.94 -4.06 -20.20
N GLY A 346 9.70 -3.62 -20.04
CA GLY A 346 8.52 -4.50 -20.03
C GLY A 346 8.50 -5.40 -18.80
N ALA A 347 8.90 -4.87 -17.64
CA ALA A 347 8.97 -5.56 -16.36
C ALA A 347 7.78 -5.12 -15.47
N ALA A 348 7.02 -6.08 -14.94
CA ALA A 348 5.75 -5.88 -14.24
C ALA A 348 4.63 -5.30 -15.13
N ASN A 349 3.43 -5.10 -14.57
CA ASN A 349 2.30 -4.45 -15.25
C ASN A 349 1.42 -3.66 -14.26
N ALA A 350 1.87 -3.53 -13.01
CA ALA A 350 1.24 -2.72 -11.98
C ALA A 350 2.27 -2.15 -11.01
N VAL A 351 1.93 -1.03 -10.39
CA VAL A 351 2.77 -0.33 -9.40
C VAL A 351 2.03 -0.28 -8.08
N LEU A 352 2.69 -0.71 -7.00
CA LEU A 352 2.24 -0.41 -5.65
C LEU A 352 2.64 1.02 -5.30
N VAL A 353 1.70 1.79 -4.77
CA VAL A 353 1.90 3.22 -4.46
C VAL A 353 1.85 3.40 -2.95
N LYS A 354 3.00 3.70 -2.36
CA LYS A 354 3.18 4.05 -0.96
C LYS A 354 3.70 5.49 -0.86
N VAL A 355 2.87 6.41 -0.41
CA VAL A 355 3.20 7.86 -0.43
C VAL A 355 4.49 8.20 0.31
N ASN A 356 4.83 7.42 1.35
CA ASN A 356 6.05 7.66 2.13
C ASN A 356 7.34 7.15 1.47
N GLN A 357 7.25 6.25 0.48
CA GLN A 357 8.42 5.78 -0.28
C GLN A 357 9.02 6.88 -1.15
N ILE A 358 8.22 7.87 -1.55
CA ILE A 358 8.67 8.99 -2.37
C ILE A 358 8.64 10.33 -1.61
N GLY A 359 7.67 10.54 -0.71
CA GLY A 359 7.69 11.58 0.32
C GLY A 359 6.96 12.89 0.01
N THR A 360 6.19 13.00 -1.09
CA THR A 360 5.24 14.10 -1.34
C THR A 360 4.00 13.63 -2.07
N VAL A 361 2.89 14.36 -1.92
CA VAL A 361 1.65 14.14 -2.69
C VAL A 361 1.91 14.34 -4.18
N THR A 362 2.63 15.40 -4.56
CA THR A 362 2.92 15.72 -5.97
C THR A 362 3.73 14.60 -6.65
N GLU A 363 4.79 14.11 -6.02
CA GLU A 363 5.59 13.03 -6.59
C GLU A 363 4.80 11.71 -6.68
N SER A 364 3.96 11.42 -5.68
CA SER A 364 3.06 10.26 -5.70
C SER A 364 2.07 10.33 -6.87
N LEU A 365 1.43 11.48 -7.09
CA LEU A 365 0.55 11.70 -8.23
C LEU A 365 1.28 11.57 -9.57
N ASN A 366 2.50 12.08 -9.69
CA ASN A 366 3.33 11.94 -10.89
C ASN A 366 3.69 10.48 -11.17
N ALA A 367 3.99 9.69 -10.14
CA ALA A 367 4.27 8.25 -10.27
C ALA A 367 3.03 7.49 -10.77
N ILE A 368 1.87 7.79 -10.20
CA ILE A 368 0.57 7.21 -10.60
C ILE A 368 0.25 7.55 -12.06
N GLU A 369 0.37 8.82 -12.44
CA GLU A 369 0.11 9.27 -13.81
C GLU A 369 1.04 8.61 -14.83
N MET A 370 2.34 8.48 -14.49
CA MET A 370 3.32 7.79 -15.33
C MET A 370 2.94 6.32 -15.54
N ALA A 371 2.58 5.60 -14.47
CA ALA A 371 2.16 4.21 -14.54
C ALA A 371 0.91 4.03 -15.41
N LYS A 372 -0.14 4.82 -15.15
CA LYS A 372 -1.40 4.76 -15.90
C LYS A 372 -1.23 5.12 -17.37
N SER A 373 -0.43 6.14 -17.69
CA SER A 373 -0.14 6.52 -19.08
C SER A 373 0.59 5.44 -19.87
N ALA A 374 1.28 4.53 -19.19
CA ALA A 374 1.92 3.37 -19.79
C ALA A 374 1.04 2.11 -19.82
N GLY A 375 -0.21 2.19 -19.35
CA GLY A 375 -1.12 1.05 -19.26
C GLY A 375 -0.88 0.13 -18.06
N TYR A 376 -0.08 0.58 -17.07
CA TYR A 376 0.08 -0.14 -15.82
C TYR A 376 -1.09 0.15 -14.88
N HIS A 377 -1.50 -0.85 -14.12
CA HIS A 377 -2.42 -0.65 -13.00
C HIS A 377 -1.70 0.03 -11.82
N THR A 378 -2.48 0.62 -10.93
CA THR A 378 -1.96 1.20 -9.69
C THR A 378 -2.73 0.64 -8.51
N VAL A 379 -2.02 0.24 -7.46
CA VAL A 379 -2.60 -0.21 -6.19
C VAL A 379 -2.17 0.77 -5.11
N ILE A 380 -3.11 1.48 -4.51
CA ILE A 380 -2.79 2.37 -3.40
C ILE A 380 -2.64 1.54 -2.14
N SER A 381 -1.53 1.72 -1.42
CA SER A 381 -1.14 0.84 -0.33
C SER A 381 -0.88 1.57 0.97
N HIS A 382 -1.21 0.88 2.06
CA HIS A 382 -0.79 1.20 3.41
C HIS A 382 0.69 0.82 3.64
N ARG A 383 1.14 0.99 4.88
CA ARG A 383 2.38 0.38 5.40
C ARG A 383 2.06 -0.51 6.61
N SER A 384 3.04 -1.33 7.03
CA SER A 384 2.90 -2.17 8.23
C SER A 384 2.69 -1.35 9.51
N GLY A 385 3.38 -0.23 9.67
CA GLY A 385 3.13 0.76 10.72
C GLY A 385 2.19 1.85 10.23
N GLU A 386 0.96 1.84 10.69
CA GLU A 386 -0.10 2.78 10.32
C GLU A 386 -0.61 3.58 11.52
N THR A 387 -1.40 4.59 11.22
CA THR A 387 -2.19 5.36 12.18
C THR A 387 -3.66 5.30 11.81
N GLU A 388 -4.55 5.94 12.58
CA GLU A 388 -5.96 6.09 12.23
C GLU A 388 -6.23 6.99 11.02
N ASP A 389 -5.21 7.63 10.46
CA ASP A 389 -5.29 8.44 9.25
C ASP A 389 -5.84 7.64 8.07
N ALA A 390 -6.69 8.27 7.26
CA ALA A 390 -7.36 7.63 6.13
C ALA A 390 -7.01 8.26 4.77
N PHE A 391 -5.96 9.07 4.69
CA PHE A 391 -5.56 9.78 3.46
C PHE A 391 -5.52 8.89 2.23
N ILE A 392 -4.97 7.67 2.36
CA ILE A 392 -4.83 6.74 1.22
C ILE A 392 -6.17 6.26 0.66
N ALA A 393 -7.25 6.25 1.44
CA ALA A 393 -8.59 5.94 0.95
C ALA A 393 -9.10 7.05 0.03
N ASP A 394 -8.96 8.31 0.44
CA ASP A 394 -9.28 9.47 -0.39
C ASP A 394 -8.39 9.54 -1.64
N LEU A 395 -7.08 9.29 -1.50
CA LEU A 395 -6.14 9.25 -2.63
C LEU A 395 -6.54 8.18 -3.66
N ALA A 396 -6.89 6.98 -3.20
CA ALA A 396 -7.27 5.89 -4.10
C ALA A 396 -8.49 6.25 -4.96
N VAL A 397 -9.50 6.88 -4.37
CA VAL A 397 -10.68 7.37 -5.12
C VAL A 397 -10.31 8.56 -6.00
N ALA A 398 -9.49 9.49 -5.49
CA ALA A 398 -9.05 10.67 -6.24
C ALA A 398 -8.42 10.31 -7.58
N VAL A 399 -7.57 9.29 -7.59
CA VAL A 399 -6.87 8.86 -8.80
C VAL A 399 -7.59 7.75 -9.56
N ASN A 400 -8.80 7.34 -9.14
CA ASN A 400 -9.51 6.20 -9.73
C ASN A 400 -8.58 4.99 -9.86
N ALA A 401 -7.92 4.58 -8.78
CA ALA A 401 -6.94 3.50 -8.80
C ALA A 401 -7.56 2.13 -9.08
N GLY A 402 -8.82 1.93 -8.72
CA GLY A 402 -9.54 0.66 -8.87
C GLY A 402 -9.21 -0.38 -7.81
N GLN A 403 -8.07 -0.27 -7.13
CA GLN A 403 -7.59 -1.21 -6.12
C GLN A 403 -6.97 -0.49 -4.93
N ILE A 404 -7.12 -1.10 -3.73
CA ILE A 404 -6.46 -0.65 -2.50
C ILE A 404 -5.97 -1.86 -1.69
N LYS A 405 -4.71 -1.80 -1.22
CA LYS A 405 -4.11 -2.76 -0.29
C LYS A 405 -3.97 -2.08 1.07
N THR A 406 -4.83 -2.45 2.05
CA THR A 406 -4.83 -1.78 3.35
C THR A 406 -5.10 -2.72 4.53
N GLY A 407 -4.60 -3.97 4.41
CA GLY A 407 -4.62 -4.98 5.45
C GLY A 407 -5.94 -5.76 5.56
N ALA A 408 -6.09 -6.54 6.63
CA ALA A 408 -7.30 -7.28 6.93
C ALA A 408 -8.45 -6.35 7.37
N PRO A 409 -9.72 -6.80 7.33
CA PRO A 409 -10.85 -6.07 7.91
C PRO A 409 -10.85 -6.16 9.45
N CYS A 410 -9.72 -5.89 10.05
CA CYS A 410 -9.42 -6.00 11.47
C CYS A 410 -8.35 -4.97 11.83
N ARG A 411 -8.27 -4.53 13.12
CA ARG A 411 -7.41 -3.47 13.64
C ARG A 411 -7.84 -2.07 13.15
N ALA A 412 -7.93 -1.13 14.08
CA ALA A 412 -8.55 0.19 13.85
C ALA A 412 -7.84 1.00 12.75
N GLU A 413 -6.52 0.92 12.68
CA GLU A 413 -5.72 1.62 11.68
C GLU A 413 -5.92 1.08 10.25
N ARG A 414 -6.42 -0.15 10.10
CA ARG A 414 -6.81 -0.73 8.80
C ARG A 414 -8.25 -0.39 8.48
N THR A 415 -9.16 -0.65 9.44
CA THR A 415 -10.59 -0.39 9.26
C THR A 415 -10.91 1.09 9.11
N SER A 416 -10.06 2.01 9.57
CA SER A 416 -10.23 3.45 9.33
C SER A 416 -10.31 3.79 7.83
N LYS A 417 -9.46 3.14 7.00
CA LYS A 417 -9.44 3.31 5.54
C LYS A 417 -10.67 2.72 4.89
N TYR A 418 -11.07 1.50 5.28
CA TYR A 418 -12.31 0.87 4.80
C TYR A 418 -13.55 1.70 5.17
N ASN A 419 -13.62 2.18 6.40
CA ASN A 419 -14.72 3.05 6.85
C ASN A 419 -14.76 4.38 6.09
N GLN A 420 -13.61 4.92 5.69
CA GLN A 420 -13.57 6.12 4.85
C GLN A 420 -14.11 5.83 3.44
N LEU A 421 -13.76 4.72 2.84
CA LEU A 421 -14.32 4.30 1.54
C LEU A 421 -15.83 4.09 1.58
N LEU A 422 -16.40 3.58 2.70
CA LEU A 422 -17.85 3.52 2.91
C LEU A 422 -18.49 4.90 2.90
N ARG A 423 -17.88 5.89 3.60
CA ARG A 423 -18.38 7.27 3.61
C ARG A 423 -18.33 7.90 2.22
N ILE A 424 -17.26 7.64 1.48
CA ILE A 424 -17.12 8.13 0.10
C ILE A 424 -18.15 7.47 -0.82
N GLU A 425 -18.42 6.16 -0.68
CA GLU A 425 -19.45 5.45 -1.43
C GLU A 425 -20.85 6.08 -1.15
N GLU A 426 -21.16 6.34 0.11
CA GLU A 426 -22.41 6.98 0.51
C GLU A 426 -22.53 8.42 -0.06
N GLU A 427 -21.44 9.20 -0.04
CA GLU A 427 -21.42 10.55 -0.59
C GLU A 427 -21.55 10.59 -2.12
N LEU A 428 -20.94 9.64 -2.83
CA LEU A 428 -21.05 9.50 -4.28
C LEU A 428 -22.42 8.98 -4.73
N ALA A 429 -23.07 8.19 -3.88
CA ALA A 429 -24.38 7.60 -4.16
C ALA A 429 -24.45 6.91 -5.54
N GLU A 430 -25.31 7.37 -6.45
CA GLU A 430 -25.50 6.80 -7.78
C GLU A 430 -24.31 7.04 -8.74
N ASP A 431 -23.43 8.01 -8.41
CA ASP A 431 -22.22 8.28 -9.20
C ASP A 431 -21.05 7.35 -8.86
N ALA A 432 -21.16 6.57 -7.78
CA ALA A 432 -20.13 5.61 -7.39
C ALA A 432 -19.93 4.53 -8.47
N VAL A 433 -18.69 4.35 -8.88
CA VAL A 433 -18.29 3.34 -9.86
C VAL A 433 -17.49 2.26 -9.16
N PHE A 434 -17.84 0.99 -9.37
CA PHE A 434 -17.10 -0.17 -8.87
C PHE A 434 -16.93 -1.16 -10.02
N VAL A 435 -15.69 -1.39 -10.47
CA VAL A 435 -15.37 -2.13 -11.72
C VAL A 435 -14.39 -3.28 -11.45
N PRO A 436 -14.84 -4.34 -10.78
CA PRO A 436 -13.98 -5.51 -10.50
C PRO A 436 -13.62 -6.30 -11.76
N GLU A 437 -14.36 -6.11 -12.88
CA GLU A 437 -14.10 -6.79 -14.14
C GLU A 437 -12.71 -6.49 -14.68
N GLU A 438 -12.18 -5.29 -14.51
CA GLU A 438 -10.84 -4.90 -14.95
C GLU A 438 -9.74 -5.81 -14.35
N ILE A 439 -10.00 -6.38 -13.17
CA ILE A 439 -9.07 -7.30 -12.48
C ILE A 439 -9.20 -8.72 -13.04
N THR A 440 -10.42 -9.15 -13.41
CA THR A 440 -10.73 -10.53 -13.80
C THR A 440 -10.78 -10.76 -15.31
N GLU A 441 -10.75 -9.72 -16.13
CA GLU A 441 -10.83 -9.84 -17.59
C GLU A 441 -9.72 -10.71 -18.18
N LYS A 442 -8.51 -10.60 -17.67
CA LYS A 442 -7.37 -11.43 -18.10
C LYS A 442 -7.63 -12.93 -17.93
N GLN A 443 -8.28 -13.34 -16.84
CA GLN A 443 -8.61 -14.77 -16.61
C GLN A 443 -9.82 -15.26 -17.39
N LYS A 444 -10.77 -14.36 -17.76
CA LYS A 444 -11.95 -14.73 -18.55
C LYS A 444 -11.60 -15.01 -20.01
N ALA A 445 -10.63 -14.30 -20.56
CA ALA A 445 -10.18 -14.51 -21.93
C ALA A 445 -9.61 -15.92 -22.17
N GLU A 446 -8.93 -16.53 -21.18
CA GLU A 446 -8.43 -17.92 -21.28
C GLU A 446 -9.53 -18.99 -21.24
N LYS A 447 -10.64 -18.75 -20.53
CA LYS A 447 -11.74 -19.74 -20.41
C LYS A 447 -12.63 -19.77 -21.64
N MET A 448 -12.51 -18.80 -22.56
CA MET A 448 -13.31 -18.70 -23.79
C MET A 448 -12.54 -19.05 -25.06
N GLY A 449 -11.22 -19.33 -25.00
CA GLY A 449 -10.37 -19.79 -26.11
C GLY A 449 -10.02 -21.27 -25.95
#